data_0715fc976ce7374d401b318823b87c88
#
_entry.id   0715fc976ce7374d401b318823b87c88
#
_cell.length_a   1.000
_cell.length_b   1.000
_cell.length_c   1.000
_cell.angle_alpha   90.00
_cell.angle_beta   90.00
_cell.angle_gamma   90.00
#
_symmetry.space_group_name_H-M   'P 1'
#
loop_
_entity.id
_entity.type
_entity.pdbx_description
1 polymer ?
#
loop_
_entity_poly.entity_id
_entity_poly.type
_entity_poly.pdbx_seq_one_letter_code
_entity_poly.pdbx_strand_id
1 'polypeptide(L)'
;LEYTEDYLGNLLPVETKVTISTNVKIKNQEKLISCIGPTATIEHIFAFEEYCLLSAAYLRQYFKIYGKKPEDVITFRDKKLMIDVLENSGINSVKIPYTEGYIDYRQVVRLLKKFKKVIAKRKDGMGSKDMAIFTSDLSDLEVKELAENIRKDKSYIIQEFIEGQVFHYDTFVINKTPIINNLMMYQENQFEFKSNKSLSAVSVSDSQLRDKLIDAAHEVIACYGMDKVTLHLELINSVNGIYFCEIGVRPGGAGVVPVIESLFGTNLFEVEYNLQSNREELIPNEIISQVNQGGWTIVYPKKGKVTFVSDVDEILKLDGVKSADVYIKAGDSLGLGKH
;
A
#
# COMPACT_ATOMS: atom_id res chain seq x y z
N LEU A 1 4.11 -12.24 6.09
CA LEU A 1 4.55 -12.25 7.48
C LEU A 1 5.89 -12.95 7.66
N GLU A 2 6.10 -14.12 7.07
CA GLU A 2 7.37 -14.85 7.08
C GLU A 2 8.51 -14.05 6.42
N TYR A 3 8.21 -13.27 5.38
CA TYR A 3 9.18 -12.41 4.69
C TYR A 3 9.79 -11.33 5.60
N THR A 4 8.98 -10.80 6.51
CA THR A 4 9.42 -9.76 7.45
C THR A 4 10.25 -10.36 8.60
N GLU A 5 9.98 -11.59 9.00
CA GLU A 5 10.71 -12.28 10.09
C GLU A 5 12.14 -12.64 9.68
N ASP A 6 12.34 -13.21 8.50
CA ASP A 6 13.67 -13.59 8.00
C ASP A 6 14.55 -12.37 7.73
N TYR A 7 13.96 -11.29 7.22
CA TYR A 7 14.69 -10.08 6.90
C TYR A 7 15.06 -9.27 8.15
N LEU A 8 14.11 -9.10 9.07
CA LEU A 8 14.35 -8.41 10.34
C LEU A 8 15.28 -9.20 11.27
N GLY A 9 15.22 -10.54 11.23
CA GLY A 9 16.13 -11.38 12.00
C GLY A 9 17.61 -11.16 11.70
N ASN A 10 17.94 -10.76 10.46
CA ASN A 10 19.30 -10.44 10.05
C ASN A 10 19.74 -9.00 10.42
N LEU A 11 18.79 -8.10 10.65
CA LEU A 11 19.05 -6.71 11.01
C LEU A 11 19.07 -6.45 12.52
N LEU A 12 18.50 -7.37 13.32
CA LEU A 12 18.37 -7.20 14.75
C LEU A 12 19.56 -7.79 15.51
N PRO A 13 20.05 -7.15 16.59
CA PRO A 13 21.04 -7.74 17.48
C PRO A 13 20.53 -9.06 18.07
N VAL A 14 21.44 -10.02 18.28
CA VAL A 14 21.15 -11.40 18.76
C VAL A 14 20.33 -11.44 20.06
N GLU A 15 20.39 -10.38 20.86
CA GLU A 15 19.68 -10.26 22.15
C GLU A 15 18.28 -9.64 22.04
N THR A 16 17.83 -9.30 20.81
CA THR A 16 16.54 -8.64 20.62
C THR A 16 15.39 -9.62 20.72
N LYS A 17 14.54 -9.43 21.72
CA LYS A 17 13.29 -10.18 21.82
C LYS A 17 12.24 -9.57 20.89
N VAL A 18 11.98 -10.21 19.78
CA VAL A 18 10.93 -9.81 18.84
C VAL A 18 9.60 -10.41 19.27
N THR A 19 8.62 -9.57 19.54
CA THR A 19 7.24 -10.00 19.72
C THR A 19 6.45 -9.49 18.55
N ILE A 20 6.05 -10.37 17.63
CA ILE A 20 5.22 -10.02 16.49
C ILE A 20 3.77 -10.25 16.86
N SER A 21 2.97 -9.20 16.80
CA SER A 21 1.53 -9.27 16.92
C SER A 21 0.88 -8.90 15.60
N THR A 22 0.27 -9.87 14.94
CA THR A 22 -0.49 -9.66 13.72
C THR A 22 -1.96 -9.35 14.06
N ASN A 23 -2.61 -8.49 13.29
CA ASN A 23 -4.05 -8.19 13.40
C ASN A 23 -4.52 -7.44 14.66
N VAL A 24 -3.71 -6.54 15.20
CA VAL A 24 -4.19 -5.65 16.27
C VAL A 24 -5.00 -4.51 15.66
N LYS A 25 -6.32 -4.63 15.67
CA LYS A 25 -7.21 -3.51 15.36
C LYS A 25 -7.12 -2.45 16.47
N ILE A 26 -7.25 -1.18 16.12
CA ILE A 26 -7.22 -0.02 17.05
C ILE A 26 -8.07 -0.25 18.30
N LYS A 27 -9.23 -0.92 18.17
CA LYS A 27 -10.13 -1.26 19.28
C LYS A 27 -9.50 -2.18 20.35
N ASN A 28 -8.33 -2.77 20.08
CA ASN A 28 -7.65 -3.72 20.98
C ASN A 28 -6.38 -3.15 21.62
N GLN A 29 -6.16 -1.84 21.59
CA GLN A 29 -4.94 -1.20 22.13
C GLN A 29 -4.76 -1.47 23.63
N GLU A 30 -5.82 -1.30 24.43
CA GLU A 30 -5.79 -1.60 25.86
C GLU A 30 -5.41 -3.06 26.12
N LYS A 31 -5.96 -3.96 25.33
CA LYS A 31 -5.62 -5.40 25.40
C LYS A 31 -4.15 -5.63 25.02
N LEU A 32 -3.65 -4.96 23.99
CA LEU A 32 -2.25 -5.08 23.58
C LEU A 32 -1.32 -4.53 24.67
N ILE A 33 -1.61 -3.35 25.23
CA ILE A 33 -0.87 -2.78 26.36
C ILE A 33 -0.89 -3.73 27.56
N SER A 34 -2.04 -4.33 27.87
CA SER A 34 -2.14 -5.29 28.99
C SER A 34 -1.35 -6.58 28.73
N CYS A 35 -1.23 -7.03 27.49
CA CYS A 35 -0.43 -8.21 27.13
C CYS A 35 1.08 -7.94 27.21
N ILE A 36 1.51 -6.74 26.82
CA ILE A 36 2.91 -6.31 26.91
C ILE A 36 3.30 -6.05 28.36
N GLY A 37 2.38 -5.54 29.16
CA GLY A 37 2.56 -5.06 30.52
C GLY A 37 2.81 -3.55 30.54
N PRO A 38 2.08 -2.78 31.38
CA PRO A 38 2.15 -1.32 31.39
C PRO A 38 3.48 -0.76 31.86
N THR A 39 4.30 -1.58 32.52
CA THR A 39 5.63 -1.24 33.06
C THR A 39 6.77 -1.84 32.23
N ALA A 40 6.47 -2.42 31.06
CA ALA A 40 7.50 -3.01 30.22
C ALA A 40 8.49 -1.92 29.73
N THR A 41 9.78 -2.25 29.75
CA THR A 41 10.82 -1.41 29.13
C THR A 41 10.89 -1.78 27.66
N ILE A 42 10.52 -0.85 26.78
CA ILE A 42 10.54 -1.01 25.32
C ILE A 42 11.41 0.11 24.75
N GLU A 43 12.39 -0.25 23.96
CA GLU A 43 13.30 0.72 23.32
C GLU A 43 12.74 1.17 21.96
N HIS A 44 12.24 0.23 21.16
CA HIS A 44 11.73 0.50 19.81
C HIS A 44 10.44 -0.26 19.54
N ILE A 45 9.58 0.33 18.70
CA ILE A 45 8.39 -0.32 18.15
C ILE A 45 8.43 -0.14 16.63
N PHE A 46 8.48 -1.26 15.91
CA PHE A 46 8.53 -1.29 14.45
C PHE A 46 7.18 -1.64 13.85
N ALA A 47 6.83 -1.00 12.73
CA ALA A 47 5.65 -1.31 11.94
C ALA A 47 5.96 -1.07 10.47
N PHE A 48 5.89 -2.14 9.66
CA PHE A 48 6.14 -2.11 8.23
C PHE A 48 4.86 -2.34 7.42
N GLU A 49 3.85 -2.89 8.07
CA GLU A 49 2.56 -3.23 7.47
C GLU A 49 1.52 -2.15 7.73
N GLU A 50 0.76 -1.80 6.71
CA GLU A 50 -0.18 -0.70 6.73
C GLU A 50 -1.21 -0.77 7.87
N TYR A 51 -1.75 -1.95 8.15
CA TYR A 51 -2.73 -2.14 9.22
C TYR A 51 -2.13 -2.09 10.64
N CYS A 52 -0.80 -2.17 10.77
CA CYS A 52 -0.09 -2.06 12.05
C CYS A 52 0.33 -0.62 12.38
N LEU A 53 0.41 0.27 11.38
CA LEU A 53 0.98 1.62 11.54
C LEU A 53 0.31 2.42 12.66
N LEU A 54 -1.01 2.47 12.68
CA LEU A 54 -1.74 3.25 13.66
C LEU A 54 -1.65 2.64 15.06
N SER A 55 -1.70 1.31 15.18
CA SER A 55 -1.50 0.61 16.46
C SER A 55 -0.11 0.85 17.02
N ALA A 56 0.92 0.78 16.18
CA ALA A 56 2.30 1.07 16.58
C ALA A 56 2.46 2.54 17.02
N ALA A 57 1.83 3.47 16.31
CA ALA A 57 1.85 4.88 16.66
C ALA A 57 1.22 5.16 18.05
N TYR A 58 0.09 4.52 18.36
CA TYR A 58 -0.52 4.60 19.69
C TYR A 58 0.37 4.00 20.78
N LEU A 59 1.02 2.86 20.53
CA LEU A 59 1.95 2.26 21.47
C LEU A 59 3.16 3.15 21.71
N ARG A 60 3.73 3.75 20.65
CA ARG A 60 4.82 4.71 20.79
C ARG A 60 4.42 5.94 21.61
N GLN A 61 3.18 6.41 21.47
CA GLN A 61 2.65 7.50 22.29
C GLN A 61 2.50 7.07 23.75
N TYR A 62 1.93 5.90 24.02
CA TYR A 62 1.71 5.38 25.37
C TYR A 62 3.03 5.16 26.12
N PHE A 63 3.99 4.47 25.50
CA PHE A 63 5.30 4.17 26.10
C PHE A 63 6.32 5.30 25.94
N LYS A 64 5.95 6.44 25.34
CA LYS A 64 6.84 7.59 25.08
C LYS A 64 8.09 7.24 24.24
N ILE A 65 7.93 6.33 23.29
CA ILE A 65 8.97 5.85 22.39
C ILE A 65 9.08 6.76 21.16
N TYR A 66 10.30 6.90 20.62
CA TYR A 66 10.56 7.60 19.37
C TYR A 66 9.72 7.03 18.20
N GLY A 67 9.41 7.87 17.22
CA GLY A 67 8.73 7.55 15.98
C GLY A 67 7.35 8.18 15.87
N LYS A 68 6.71 7.95 14.72
CA LYS A 68 5.42 8.55 14.34
C LYS A 68 4.33 8.29 15.37
N LYS A 69 3.56 9.34 15.67
CA LYS A 69 2.42 9.33 16.60
C LYS A 69 1.10 9.15 15.82
N PRO A 70 -0.04 8.92 16.51
CA PRO A 70 -1.33 8.72 15.82
C PRO A 70 -1.70 9.84 14.86
N GLU A 71 -1.46 11.10 15.22
CA GLU A 71 -1.68 12.29 14.39
C GLU A 71 -0.87 12.29 13.10
N ASP A 72 0.35 11.73 13.12
CA ASP A 72 1.24 11.62 11.96
C ASP A 72 0.78 10.53 10.98
N VAL A 73 0.00 9.55 11.45
CA VAL A 73 -0.32 8.33 10.70
C VAL A 73 -1.78 8.30 10.24
N ILE A 74 -2.70 8.87 10.99
CA ILE A 74 -4.14 8.74 10.74
C ILE A 74 -4.55 9.21 9.33
N THR A 75 -3.92 10.28 8.84
CA THR A 75 -4.16 10.82 7.50
C THR A 75 -3.86 9.80 6.40
N PHE A 76 -2.88 8.92 6.63
CA PHE A 76 -2.48 7.87 5.69
C PHE A 76 -3.21 6.54 5.90
N ARG A 77 -4.17 6.51 6.83
CA ARG A 77 -5.02 5.35 7.12
C ARG A 77 -6.51 5.61 6.88
N ASP A 78 -6.90 6.85 6.72
CA ASP A 78 -8.28 7.23 6.38
C ASP A 78 -8.32 7.90 5.00
N LYS A 79 -8.87 7.19 4.00
CA LYS A 79 -8.95 7.67 2.60
C LYS A 79 -9.71 8.99 2.46
N LYS A 80 -10.65 9.30 3.38
CA LYS A 80 -11.31 10.60 3.35
C LYS A 80 -10.36 11.71 3.80
N LEU A 81 -9.59 11.47 4.87
CA LEU A 81 -8.58 12.44 5.32
C LEU A 81 -7.46 12.63 4.27
N MET A 82 -7.06 11.54 3.57
CA MET A 82 -6.13 11.67 2.44
C MET A 82 -6.64 12.67 1.39
N ILE A 83 -7.90 12.50 0.98
CA ILE A 83 -8.55 13.38 0.00
C ILE A 83 -8.65 14.81 0.52
N ASP A 84 -9.06 15.00 1.79
CA ASP A 84 -9.23 16.32 2.38
C ASP A 84 -7.93 17.14 2.39
N VAL A 85 -6.77 16.50 2.61
CA VAL A 85 -5.46 17.18 2.50
C VAL A 85 -5.24 17.72 1.11
N LEU A 86 -5.46 16.93 0.07
CA LEU A 86 -5.24 17.34 -1.32
C LEU A 86 -6.26 18.39 -1.78
N GLU A 87 -7.54 18.24 -1.42
CA GLU A 87 -8.58 19.25 -1.73
C GLU A 87 -8.26 20.63 -1.14
N ASN A 88 -7.61 20.67 0.03
CA ASN A 88 -7.23 21.91 0.71
C ASN A 88 -5.85 22.44 0.29
N SER A 89 -5.05 21.68 -0.45
CA SER A 89 -3.68 22.07 -0.82
C SER A 89 -3.59 22.99 -2.03
N GLY A 90 -4.63 23.01 -2.88
CA GLY A 90 -4.61 23.71 -4.14
C GLY A 90 -3.78 23.01 -5.24
N ILE A 91 -3.52 21.71 -5.10
CA ILE A 91 -2.80 20.89 -6.10
C ILE A 91 -3.48 20.99 -7.49
N ASN A 92 -2.70 21.10 -8.55
CA ASN A 92 -3.21 21.23 -9.90
C ASN A 92 -2.74 20.15 -10.88
N SER A 93 -1.60 19.51 -10.63
CA SER A 93 -1.05 18.47 -11.50
C SER A 93 -1.81 17.15 -11.38
N VAL A 94 -2.50 16.94 -10.25
CA VAL A 94 -3.25 15.73 -9.93
C VAL A 94 -4.70 16.07 -9.65
N LYS A 95 -5.61 15.40 -10.35
CA LYS A 95 -7.04 15.47 -10.08
C LYS A 95 -7.43 14.62 -8.89
N ILE A 96 -8.39 15.09 -8.12
CA ILE A 96 -8.91 14.40 -6.96
C ILE A 96 -10.26 13.80 -7.35
N PRO A 97 -10.45 12.46 -7.23
CA PRO A 97 -11.73 11.84 -7.51
C PRO A 97 -12.82 12.36 -6.56
N TYR A 98 -13.98 12.69 -7.09
CA TYR A 98 -15.11 13.12 -6.26
C TYR A 98 -15.41 12.07 -5.20
N THR A 99 -15.44 12.47 -3.93
CA THR A 99 -15.50 11.56 -2.79
C THR A 99 -16.50 12.04 -1.74
N GLU A 100 -17.37 11.13 -1.29
CA GLU A 100 -18.29 11.36 -0.17
C GLU A 100 -18.07 10.33 0.94
N GLY A 101 -18.19 10.79 2.20
CA GLY A 101 -17.89 9.98 3.39
C GLY A 101 -19.03 9.10 3.92
N TYR A 102 -20.15 9.07 3.24
CA TYR A 102 -21.36 8.32 3.65
C TYR A 102 -21.93 7.56 2.45
N ILE A 103 -22.59 6.44 2.69
CA ILE A 103 -23.20 5.63 1.62
C ILE A 103 -24.65 5.31 2.01
N ASP A 104 -25.60 5.77 1.19
CA ASP A 104 -26.96 5.28 1.16
C ASP A 104 -27.45 5.10 -0.28
N TYR A 105 -28.56 4.41 -0.45
CA TYR A 105 -29.14 4.14 -1.76
C TYR A 105 -29.37 5.42 -2.59
N ARG A 106 -29.96 6.48 -1.98
CA ARG A 106 -30.29 7.72 -2.69
C ARG A 106 -29.02 8.44 -3.19
N GLN A 107 -27.99 8.42 -2.37
CA GLN A 107 -26.70 8.98 -2.70
C GLN A 107 -26.05 8.22 -3.87
N VAL A 108 -26.03 6.87 -3.82
CA VAL A 108 -25.51 6.04 -4.91
C VAL A 108 -26.24 6.32 -6.21
N VAL A 109 -27.58 6.33 -6.21
CA VAL A 109 -28.39 6.65 -7.40
C VAL A 109 -28.07 8.05 -7.94
N ARG A 110 -27.92 9.04 -7.08
CA ARG A 110 -27.53 10.40 -7.48
C ARG A 110 -26.17 10.43 -8.15
N LEU A 111 -25.20 9.74 -7.56
CA LEU A 111 -23.83 9.69 -8.10
C LEU A 111 -23.74 8.89 -9.40
N LEU A 112 -24.50 7.81 -9.56
CA LEU A 112 -24.58 7.04 -10.82
C LEU A 112 -25.15 7.89 -11.97
N LYS A 113 -26.11 8.77 -11.70
CA LYS A 113 -26.60 9.74 -12.72
C LYS A 113 -25.51 10.70 -13.18
N LYS A 114 -24.58 11.08 -12.27
CA LYS A 114 -23.48 12.02 -12.57
C LYS A 114 -22.29 11.33 -13.23
N PHE A 115 -21.85 10.19 -12.71
CA PHE A 115 -20.57 9.56 -13.07
C PHE A 115 -20.74 8.21 -13.81
N LYS A 116 -21.96 7.66 -13.92
CA LYS A 116 -22.28 6.34 -14.49
C LYS A 116 -21.64 5.15 -13.76
N LYS A 117 -20.51 5.34 -13.10
CA LYS A 117 -19.77 4.33 -12.36
C LYS A 117 -19.15 4.93 -11.11
N VAL A 118 -19.34 4.29 -9.96
CA VAL A 118 -18.77 4.72 -8.69
C VAL A 118 -18.26 3.52 -7.90
N ILE A 119 -17.34 3.77 -6.99
CA ILE A 119 -16.74 2.72 -6.15
C ILE A 119 -16.90 3.06 -4.67
N ALA A 120 -17.37 2.09 -3.90
CA ALA A 120 -17.32 2.14 -2.44
C ALA A 120 -16.04 1.44 -1.95
N LYS A 121 -15.30 2.12 -1.07
CA LYS A 121 -14.06 1.61 -0.47
C LYS A 121 -14.12 1.79 1.03
N ARG A 122 -13.55 0.85 1.79
CA ARG A 122 -13.31 1.12 3.22
C ARG A 122 -12.31 2.26 3.37
N LYS A 123 -12.56 3.15 4.34
CA LYS A 123 -11.63 4.26 4.66
C LYS A 123 -10.23 3.72 5.02
N ASP A 124 -10.20 2.68 5.85
CA ASP A 124 -9.01 2.02 6.36
C ASP A 124 -8.61 0.75 5.59
N GLY A 125 -9.26 0.49 4.43
CA GLY A 125 -9.00 -0.68 3.60
C GLY A 125 -7.67 -0.62 2.86
N MET A 126 -7.12 -1.79 2.51
CA MET A 126 -5.89 -1.96 1.76
C MET A 126 -5.96 -3.17 0.82
N GLY A 127 -5.09 -3.20 -0.19
CA GLY A 127 -4.94 -4.34 -1.09
C GLY A 127 -6.22 -4.69 -1.85
N SER A 128 -6.98 -3.70 -2.30
CA SER A 128 -8.22 -3.87 -3.07
C SER A 128 -9.28 -4.76 -2.41
N LYS A 129 -9.22 -4.91 -1.08
CA LYS A 129 -10.21 -5.68 -0.31
C LYS A 129 -11.42 -4.81 0.05
N ASP A 130 -12.57 -5.47 0.24
CA ASP A 130 -13.81 -4.83 0.73
C ASP A 130 -14.21 -3.60 -0.11
N MET A 131 -14.19 -3.75 -1.44
CA MET A 131 -14.68 -2.74 -2.37
C MET A 131 -15.93 -3.22 -3.09
N ALA A 132 -16.81 -2.29 -3.43
CA ALA A 132 -17.97 -2.54 -4.26
C ALA A 132 -18.05 -1.50 -5.38
N ILE A 133 -18.27 -1.99 -6.61
CA ILE A 133 -18.45 -1.14 -7.79
C ILE A 133 -19.94 -1.09 -8.11
N PHE A 134 -20.47 0.11 -8.28
CA PHE A 134 -21.83 0.36 -8.76
C PHE A 134 -21.74 0.93 -10.15
N THR A 135 -22.57 0.41 -11.05
CA THR A 135 -22.66 0.82 -12.45
C THR A 135 -24.11 1.18 -12.80
N SER A 136 -24.29 2.00 -13.82
CA SER A 136 -25.62 2.47 -14.24
C SER A 136 -26.50 1.41 -14.89
N ASP A 137 -25.96 0.23 -15.17
CA ASP A 137 -26.67 -0.95 -15.71
C ASP A 137 -27.24 -1.87 -14.61
N LEU A 138 -26.86 -1.66 -13.34
CA LEU A 138 -27.46 -2.35 -12.21
C LEU A 138 -28.93 -1.91 -12.05
N SER A 139 -29.79 -2.87 -11.72
CA SER A 139 -31.17 -2.59 -11.34
C SER A 139 -31.23 -1.84 -10.01
N ASP A 140 -32.32 -1.10 -9.80
CA ASP A 140 -32.56 -0.39 -8.53
C ASP A 140 -32.51 -1.31 -7.30
N LEU A 141 -32.94 -2.56 -7.46
CA LEU A 141 -32.90 -3.56 -6.39
C LEU A 141 -31.46 -3.94 -6.04
N GLU A 142 -30.61 -4.23 -7.03
CA GLU A 142 -29.20 -4.56 -6.84
C GLU A 142 -28.44 -3.42 -6.20
N VAL A 143 -28.65 -2.19 -6.67
CA VAL A 143 -28.04 -0.99 -6.08
C VAL A 143 -28.46 -0.85 -4.63
N LYS A 144 -29.74 -1.07 -4.31
CA LYS A 144 -30.28 -0.98 -2.95
C LYS A 144 -29.65 -2.04 -2.03
N GLU A 145 -29.62 -3.29 -2.45
CA GLU A 145 -29.04 -4.40 -1.67
C GLU A 145 -27.54 -4.18 -1.39
N LEU A 146 -26.78 -3.81 -2.40
CA LEU A 146 -25.33 -3.49 -2.24
C LEU A 146 -25.13 -2.31 -1.30
N ALA A 147 -25.89 -1.21 -1.46
CA ALA A 147 -25.77 -0.04 -0.62
C ALA A 147 -26.18 -0.32 0.84
N GLU A 148 -27.22 -1.12 1.08
CA GLU A 148 -27.63 -1.50 2.44
C GLU A 148 -26.61 -2.43 3.11
N ASN A 149 -25.95 -3.33 2.37
CA ASN A 149 -24.92 -4.19 2.91
C ASN A 149 -23.71 -3.38 3.36
N ILE A 150 -23.29 -2.39 2.58
CA ILE A 150 -22.17 -1.49 2.90
C ILE A 150 -22.54 -0.51 4.01
N ARG A 151 -23.75 0.03 4.01
CA ARG A 151 -24.25 1.01 5.00
C ARG A 151 -24.16 0.53 6.44
N LYS A 152 -24.24 -0.76 6.69
CA LYS A 152 -24.09 -1.36 8.02
C LYS A 152 -22.72 -1.07 8.64
N ASP A 153 -21.73 -0.85 7.80
CA ASP A 153 -20.38 -0.47 8.19
C ASP A 153 -20.10 0.99 7.79
N LYS A 154 -20.14 1.90 8.77
CA LYS A 154 -19.90 3.35 8.57
C LYS A 154 -18.49 3.70 8.15
N SER A 155 -17.61 2.72 8.00
CA SER A 155 -16.21 2.90 7.63
C SER A 155 -15.95 3.01 6.11
N TYR A 156 -17.01 3.14 5.30
CA TYR A 156 -16.89 3.29 3.85
C TYR A 156 -16.98 4.73 3.38
N ILE A 157 -16.28 5.01 2.27
CA ILE A 157 -16.50 6.17 1.40
C ILE A 157 -17.05 5.69 0.07
N ILE A 158 -17.74 6.58 -0.64
CA ILE A 158 -18.10 6.39 -2.05
C ILE A 158 -17.36 7.41 -2.90
N GLN A 159 -16.80 6.95 -4.00
CA GLN A 159 -15.92 7.73 -4.85
C GLN A 159 -16.28 7.55 -6.31
N GLU A 160 -16.08 8.59 -7.13
CA GLU A 160 -16.06 8.50 -8.58
C GLU A 160 -15.10 7.39 -9.01
N PHE A 161 -15.53 6.51 -9.91
CA PHE A 161 -14.66 5.48 -10.48
C PHE A 161 -13.84 6.06 -11.62
N ILE A 162 -12.53 6.10 -11.46
CA ILE A 162 -11.62 6.60 -12.48
C ILE A 162 -11.15 5.44 -13.34
N GLU A 163 -11.47 5.47 -14.64
CA GLU A 163 -10.93 4.54 -15.62
C GLU A 163 -9.58 5.04 -16.11
N GLY A 164 -8.57 4.16 -16.07
CA GLY A 164 -7.22 4.49 -16.49
C GLY A 164 -6.20 3.44 -16.06
N GLN A 165 -4.97 3.65 -16.50
CA GLN A 165 -3.83 2.83 -16.11
C GLN A 165 -3.34 3.23 -14.72
N VAL A 166 -3.18 2.26 -13.85
CA VAL A 166 -2.67 2.49 -12.48
C VAL A 166 -1.16 2.37 -12.47
N PHE A 167 -0.54 3.32 -11.79
CA PHE A 167 0.90 3.38 -11.52
C PHE A 167 1.13 3.45 -10.03
N HIS A 168 2.25 2.93 -9.58
CA HIS A 168 2.72 3.21 -8.24
C HIS A 168 4.10 3.87 -8.27
N TYR A 169 4.26 4.81 -7.36
CA TYR A 169 5.51 5.53 -7.13
C TYR A 169 5.97 5.23 -5.71
N ASP A 170 7.19 4.71 -5.59
CA ASP A 170 7.78 4.34 -4.32
C ASP A 170 9.07 5.11 -4.09
N THR A 171 9.23 5.62 -2.90
CA THR A 171 10.42 6.37 -2.50
C THR A 171 10.60 6.36 -0.98
N PHE A 172 11.68 6.98 -0.54
CA PHE A 172 11.81 7.51 0.81
C PHE A 172 12.19 8.99 0.73
N VAL A 173 11.73 9.75 1.72
CA VAL A 173 11.88 11.20 1.74
C VAL A 173 12.80 11.59 2.89
N ILE A 174 13.87 12.33 2.58
CA ILE A 174 14.80 12.91 3.54
C ILE A 174 14.94 14.40 3.23
N ASN A 175 14.85 15.22 4.25
CA ASN A 175 14.89 16.68 4.10
C ASN A 175 13.86 17.20 3.08
N LYS A 176 12.65 16.61 3.10
CA LYS A 176 11.55 16.89 2.17
C LYS A 176 11.86 16.59 0.69
N THR A 177 12.92 15.83 0.41
CA THR A 177 13.35 15.43 -0.92
C THR A 177 13.16 13.93 -1.11
N PRO A 178 12.40 13.48 -2.13
CA PRO A 178 12.37 12.08 -2.54
C PRO A 178 13.76 11.64 -3.03
N ILE A 179 14.30 10.56 -2.47
CA ILE A 179 15.68 10.11 -2.73
C ILE A 179 15.76 9.15 -3.90
N ILE A 180 14.73 8.32 -4.11
CA ILE A 180 14.61 7.46 -5.29
C ILE A 180 13.32 7.79 -6.04
N ASN A 181 13.33 7.61 -7.37
CA ASN A 181 12.15 7.81 -8.22
C ASN A 181 11.76 6.47 -8.86
N ASN A 182 11.26 5.53 -8.04
CA ASN A 182 10.76 4.26 -8.56
C ASN A 182 9.31 4.40 -9.01
N LEU A 183 9.10 4.52 -10.32
CA LEU A 183 7.78 4.57 -10.94
C LEU A 183 7.53 3.29 -11.73
N MET A 184 6.46 2.57 -11.37
CA MET A 184 6.08 1.32 -12.02
C MET A 184 4.62 1.34 -12.46
N MET A 185 4.34 0.61 -13.53
CA MET A 185 3.02 0.44 -14.10
C MET A 185 2.49 -0.95 -13.79
N TYR A 186 1.34 -1.06 -13.14
CA TYR A 186 0.64 -2.34 -13.01
C TYR A 186 0.22 -2.87 -14.37
N GLN A 187 0.47 -4.14 -14.62
CA GLN A 187 0.15 -4.76 -15.92
C GLN A 187 -1.31 -5.23 -15.98
N GLU A 188 -1.87 -5.61 -14.84
CA GLU A 188 -3.22 -6.09 -14.73
C GLU A 188 -4.13 -5.05 -14.06
N ASN A 189 -5.42 -5.17 -14.35
CA ASN A 189 -6.42 -4.39 -13.62
C ASN A 189 -6.51 -4.92 -12.18
N GLN A 190 -6.18 -4.08 -11.21
CA GLN A 190 -6.18 -4.45 -9.79
C GLN A 190 -7.53 -4.99 -9.28
N PHE A 191 -8.65 -4.64 -9.94
CA PHE A 191 -9.96 -5.18 -9.59
C PHE A 191 -10.16 -6.64 -10.03
N GLU A 192 -9.40 -7.10 -11.03
CA GLU A 192 -9.44 -8.47 -11.53
C GLU A 192 -8.56 -9.44 -10.74
N PHE A 193 -7.71 -8.91 -9.87
CA PHE A 193 -6.81 -9.66 -8.99
C PHE A 193 -7.51 -10.77 -8.17
N LYS A 194 -8.79 -10.58 -7.82
CA LYS A 194 -9.59 -11.58 -7.10
C LYS A 194 -9.93 -12.83 -7.92
N SER A 195 -9.63 -12.84 -9.22
CA SER A 195 -10.04 -13.90 -10.16
C SER A 195 -8.93 -14.88 -10.55
N ASN A 196 -7.95 -15.17 -9.66
CA ASN A 196 -6.82 -16.07 -9.92
C ASN A 196 -5.88 -15.61 -11.06
N LYS A 197 -5.76 -14.30 -11.26
CA LYS A 197 -4.80 -13.70 -12.18
C LYS A 197 -3.52 -13.32 -11.43
N SER A 198 -2.40 -13.30 -12.14
CA SER A 198 -1.15 -12.73 -11.63
C SER A 198 -1.34 -11.25 -11.29
N LEU A 199 -0.48 -10.74 -10.44
CA LEU A 199 -0.30 -9.30 -10.22
C LEU A 199 1.14 -8.98 -10.56
N SER A 200 1.35 -8.01 -11.43
CA SER A 200 2.69 -7.61 -11.84
C SER A 200 2.80 -6.10 -12.05
N ALA A 201 4.00 -5.59 -11.92
CA ALA A 201 4.33 -4.23 -12.30
C ALA A 201 5.71 -4.15 -12.94
N VAL A 202 5.87 -3.20 -13.85
CA VAL A 202 7.11 -2.97 -14.60
C VAL A 202 7.49 -1.50 -14.58
N SER A 203 8.79 -1.21 -14.67
CA SER A 203 9.30 0.15 -14.82
C SER A 203 8.71 0.84 -16.04
N VAL A 204 8.40 2.12 -15.93
CA VAL A 204 7.87 2.93 -17.04
C VAL A 204 9.01 3.32 -17.98
N SER A 205 8.93 2.88 -19.24
CA SER A 205 9.95 3.13 -20.27
C SER A 205 9.74 4.44 -21.05
N ASP A 206 8.49 4.89 -21.21
CA ASP A 206 8.17 6.17 -21.83
C ASP A 206 8.65 7.32 -20.92
N SER A 207 9.67 8.05 -21.36
CA SER A 207 10.31 9.10 -20.57
C SER A 207 9.37 10.27 -20.30
N GLN A 208 8.56 10.69 -21.27
CA GLN A 208 7.63 11.83 -21.10
C GLN A 208 6.52 11.49 -20.10
N LEU A 209 5.93 10.31 -20.20
CA LEU A 209 4.92 9.84 -19.25
C LEU A 209 5.53 9.67 -17.86
N ARG A 210 6.73 9.08 -17.80
CA ARG A 210 7.47 8.86 -16.56
C ARG A 210 7.72 10.18 -15.82
N ASP A 211 8.31 11.17 -16.49
CA ASP A 211 8.64 12.45 -15.88
C ASP A 211 7.37 13.17 -15.40
N LYS A 212 6.31 13.19 -16.21
CA LYS A 212 5.02 13.77 -15.83
C LYS A 212 4.40 13.12 -14.58
N LEU A 213 4.49 11.80 -14.45
CA LEU A 213 3.96 11.08 -13.28
C LEU A 213 4.84 11.27 -12.04
N ILE A 214 6.15 11.36 -12.21
CA ILE A 214 7.09 11.68 -11.12
C ILE A 214 6.85 13.10 -10.59
N ASP A 215 6.71 14.09 -11.48
CA ASP A 215 6.39 15.47 -11.08
C ASP A 215 5.07 15.53 -10.31
N ALA A 216 4.05 14.82 -10.79
CA ALA A 216 2.77 14.69 -10.09
C ALA A 216 2.91 14.04 -8.71
N ALA A 217 3.73 13.00 -8.59
CA ALA A 217 4.02 12.33 -7.32
C ALA A 217 4.74 13.27 -6.33
N HIS A 218 5.73 14.03 -6.81
CA HIS A 218 6.46 15.01 -6.01
C HIS A 218 5.53 16.12 -5.48
N GLU A 219 4.61 16.60 -6.30
CA GLU A 219 3.62 17.60 -5.86
C GLU A 219 2.67 17.03 -4.79
N VAL A 220 2.18 15.79 -4.96
CA VAL A 220 1.40 15.11 -3.93
C VAL A 220 2.18 15.01 -2.62
N ILE A 221 3.44 14.55 -2.66
CA ILE A 221 4.30 14.42 -1.47
C ILE A 221 4.49 15.78 -0.78
N ALA A 222 4.70 16.84 -1.55
CA ALA A 222 4.84 18.19 -1.03
C ALA A 222 3.57 18.69 -0.32
N CYS A 223 2.37 18.37 -0.84
CA CYS A 223 1.10 18.73 -0.20
C CYS A 223 0.93 18.11 1.20
N TYR A 224 1.48 16.93 1.43
CA TYR A 224 1.46 16.29 2.76
C TYR A 224 2.60 16.76 3.66
N GLY A 225 3.56 17.54 3.16
CA GLY A 225 4.70 18.04 3.93
C GLY A 225 5.57 16.93 4.51
N MET A 226 5.68 15.81 3.81
CA MET A 226 6.36 14.60 4.30
C MET A 226 7.87 14.80 4.46
N ASP A 227 8.40 14.20 5.51
CA ASP A 227 9.83 14.05 5.76
C ASP A 227 10.11 12.80 6.60
N LYS A 228 11.28 12.19 6.42
CA LYS A 228 11.75 11.01 7.16
C LYS A 228 10.74 9.88 7.12
N VAL A 229 10.42 9.44 5.89
CA VAL A 229 9.36 8.47 5.63
C VAL A 229 9.67 7.64 4.39
N THR A 230 9.37 6.35 4.42
CA THR A 230 9.16 5.57 3.20
C THR A 230 7.71 5.73 2.76
N LEU A 231 7.44 5.70 1.48
CA LEU A 231 6.08 5.81 0.97
C LEU A 231 5.84 5.00 -0.30
N HIS A 232 4.58 4.65 -0.45
CA HIS A 232 3.99 4.01 -1.61
C HIS A 232 2.77 4.84 -2.04
N LEU A 233 2.83 5.45 -3.22
CA LEU A 233 1.80 6.33 -3.78
C LEU A 233 1.22 5.70 -5.04
N GLU A 234 -0.10 5.61 -5.14
CA GLU A 234 -0.78 5.18 -6.36
C GLU A 234 -1.43 6.35 -7.09
N LEU A 235 -1.21 6.38 -8.41
CA LEU A 235 -1.77 7.34 -9.35
C LEU A 235 -2.50 6.62 -10.49
N ILE A 236 -3.55 7.23 -11.02
CA ILE A 236 -4.28 6.71 -12.19
C ILE A 236 -4.09 7.69 -13.36
N ASN A 237 -3.43 7.23 -14.42
CA ASN A 237 -3.37 7.99 -15.67
C ASN A 237 -4.60 7.67 -16.52
N SER A 238 -5.53 8.62 -16.55
CA SER A 238 -6.78 8.57 -17.31
C SER A 238 -6.72 9.44 -18.54
N VAL A 239 -7.64 9.26 -19.49
CA VAL A 239 -7.82 10.17 -20.64
C VAL A 239 -8.11 11.61 -20.22
N ASN A 240 -8.62 11.81 -19.01
CA ASN A 240 -8.93 13.12 -18.45
C ASN A 240 -7.79 13.73 -17.62
N GLY A 241 -6.65 13.06 -17.47
CA GLY A 241 -5.49 13.50 -16.71
C GLY A 241 -5.07 12.51 -15.64
N ILE A 242 -4.13 12.92 -14.80
CA ILE A 242 -3.63 12.10 -13.67
C ILE A 242 -4.55 12.31 -12.47
N TYR A 243 -4.94 11.20 -11.84
CA TYR A 243 -5.76 11.20 -10.63
C TYR A 243 -5.01 10.57 -9.46
N PHE A 244 -5.19 11.13 -8.28
CA PHE A 244 -4.78 10.51 -7.02
C PHE A 244 -5.61 9.24 -6.75
N CYS A 245 -4.95 8.18 -6.31
CA CYS A 245 -5.62 6.95 -5.89
C CYS A 245 -5.48 6.73 -4.38
N GLU A 246 -4.26 6.59 -3.90
CA GLU A 246 -3.96 6.30 -2.49
C GLU A 246 -2.49 6.61 -2.17
N ILE A 247 -2.17 6.87 -0.90
CA ILE A 247 -0.80 7.02 -0.40
C ILE A 247 -0.63 6.34 0.96
N GLY A 248 0.39 5.50 1.08
CA GLY A 248 0.77 4.82 2.32
C GLY A 248 2.17 5.20 2.78
N VAL A 249 2.34 5.47 4.08
CA VAL A 249 3.64 5.83 4.69
C VAL A 249 4.37 4.58 5.18
N ARG A 250 4.71 3.73 4.24
CA ARG A 250 5.42 2.46 4.42
C ARG A 250 6.07 2.01 3.12
N PRO A 251 7.01 1.05 3.15
CA PRO A 251 7.48 0.36 1.95
C PRO A 251 6.31 -0.28 1.18
N GLY A 252 6.36 -0.25 -0.14
CA GLY A 252 5.39 -0.94 -0.99
C GLY A 252 5.37 -2.44 -0.72
N GLY A 253 4.20 -3.06 -0.86
CA GLY A 253 4.02 -4.50 -0.72
C GLY A 253 4.42 -5.29 -1.96
N ALA A 254 4.12 -6.59 -1.95
CA ALA A 254 4.41 -7.49 -3.07
C ALA A 254 5.91 -7.52 -3.41
N GLY A 255 6.27 -7.44 -4.70
CA GLY A 255 7.66 -7.41 -5.16
C GLY A 255 8.33 -6.04 -5.21
N VAL A 256 7.73 -5.01 -4.59
CA VAL A 256 8.22 -3.62 -4.67
C VAL A 256 9.60 -3.47 -4.06
N VAL A 257 9.80 -3.93 -2.82
CA VAL A 257 11.09 -3.74 -2.13
C VAL A 257 12.24 -4.49 -2.81
N PRO A 258 12.11 -5.79 -3.17
CA PRO A 258 13.15 -6.49 -3.91
C PRO A 258 13.49 -5.85 -5.26
N VAL A 259 12.52 -5.33 -5.99
CA VAL A 259 12.80 -4.66 -7.27
C VAL A 259 13.51 -3.33 -7.06
N ILE A 260 13.16 -2.55 -6.05
CA ILE A 260 13.87 -1.30 -5.70
C ILE A 260 15.32 -1.60 -5.32
N GLU A 261 15.56 -2.61 -4.50
CA GLU A 261 16.91 -3.03 -4.14
C GLU A 261 17.73 -3.40 -5.39
N SER A 262 17.14 -4.14 -6.32
CA SER A 262 17.78 -4.49 -7.60
C SER A 262 18.05 -3.28 -8.50
N LEU A 263 17.17 -2.28 -8.52
CA LEU A 263 17.24 -1.13 -9.43
C LEU A 263 18.02 0.06 -8.86
N PHE A 264 18.04 0.23 -7.55
CA PHE A 264 18.61 1.40 -6.87
C PHE A 264 19.69 1.03 -5.85
N GLY A 265 19.92 -0.27 -5.58
CA GLY A 265 20.85 -0.72 -4.55
C GLY A 265 20.44 -0.36 -3.12
N THR A 266 19.14 -0.08 -2.89
CA THR A 266 18.63 0.38 -1.60
C THR A 266 17.42 -0.44 -1.19
N ASN A 267 17.46 -0.99 0.02
CA ASN A 267 16.35 -1.75 0.58
C ASN A 267 15.44 -0.86 1.43
N LEU A 268 14.17 -0.71 1.04
CA LEU A 268 13.23 0.16 1.74
C LEU A 268 12.86 -0.35 3.15
N PHE A 269 12.95 -1.65 3.42
CA PHE A 269 12.75 -2.14 4.80
C PHE A 269 13.90 -1.73 5.71
N GLU A 270 15.13 -1.73 5.21
CA GLU A 270 16.29 -1.25 5.94
C GLU A 270 16.20 0.25 6.20
N VAL A 271 15.81 1.04 5.19
CA VAL A 271 15.56 2.48 5.35
C VAL A 271 14.48 2.72 6.42
N GLU A 272 13.33 2.04 6.35
CA GLU A 272 12.25 2.21 7.32
C GLU A 272 12.66 1.77 8.74
N TYR A 273 13.46 0.69 8.85
CA TYR A 273 14.04 0.27 10.12
C TYR A 273 14.91 1.35 10.73
N ASN A 274 15.81 1.94 9.95
CA ASN A 274 16.70 3.00 10.40
C ASN A 274 15.93 4.27 10.79
N LEU A 275 14.88 4.64 10.03
CA LEU A 275 13.98 5.75 10.37
C LEU A 275 13.26 5.51 11.71
N GLN A 276 12.73 4.30 11.94
CA GLN A 276 11.99 3.97 13.16
C GLN A 276 12.91 3.77 14.38
N SER A 277 14.18 3.49 14.18
CA SER A 277 15.19 3.36 15.25
C SER A 277 16.00 4.64 15.49
N ASN A 278 15.66 5.76 14.83
CA ASN A 278 16.36 7.05 14.95
C ASN A 278 17.86 6.98 14.55
N ARG A 279 18.14 6.23 13.47
CA ARG A 279 19.50 6.04 12.92
C ARG A 279 19.59 6.65 11.52
N GLU A 280 19.25 7.93 11.41
CA GLU A 280 19.18 8.64 10.12
C GLU A 280 20.56 8.75 9.44
N GLU A 281 21.63 8.73 10.19
CA GLU A 281 23.00 8.73 9.67
C GLU A 281 23.36 7.52 8.81
N LEU A 282 22.56 6.43 8.89
CA LEU A 282 22.72 5.23 8.08
C LEU A 282 21.88 5.25 6.79
N ILE A 283 21.09 6.31 6.58
CA ILE A 283 20.18 6.42 5.43
C ILE A 283 20.82 7.30 4.36
N PRO A 284 20.81 6.87 3.08
CA PRO A 284 21.23 7.75 1.98
C PRO A 284 20.44 9.05 1.97
N ASN A 285 21.11 10.18 1.77
CA ASN A 285 20.49 11.52 1.73
C ASN A 285 20.69 12.25 0.39
N GLU A 286 21.34 11.59 -0.57
CA GLU A 286 21.51 12.08 -1.94
C GLU A 286 20.60 11.29 -2.89
N ILE A 287 20.18 11.93 -3.99
CA ILE A 287 19.33 11.29 -5.00
C ILE A 287 20.04 10.11 -5.63
N ILE A 288 19.42 8.94 -5.57
CA ILE A 288 19.92 7.70 -6.16
C ILE A 288 19.23 7.49 -7.51
N SER A 289 20.04 7.38 -8.56
CA SER A 289 19.53 7.13 -9.91
C SER A 289 19.24 5.65 -10.13
N GLN A 290 18.19 5.38 -10.89
CA GLN A 290 17.86 4.03 -11.34
C GLN A 290 18.92 3.49 -12.30
N VAL A 291 19.46 2.31 -12.03
CA VAL A 291 20.54 1.70 -12.82
C VAL A 291 20.00 0.98 -14.06
N ASN A 292 18.88 0.27 -13.92
CA ASN A 292 18.25 -0.56 -14.95
C ASN A 292 16.74 -0.42 -14.95
N GLN A 293 16.07 -1.11 -15.88
CA GLN A 293 14.63 -1.35 -15.82
C GLN A 293 14.36 -2.74 -15.26
N GLY A 294 13.23 -2.93 -14.61
CA GLY A 294 12.84 -4.19 -14.02
C GLY A 294 11.35 -4.27 -13.72
N GLY A 295 10.98 -5.35 -13.10
CA GLY A 295 9.60 -5.59 -12.71
C GLY A 295 9.50 -6.74 -11.73
N TRP A 296 8.30 -6.92 -11.21
CA TRP A 296 7.95 -8.03 -10.33
C TRP A 296 6.63 -8.66 -10.78
N THR A 297 6.45 -9.92 -10.47
CA THR A 297 5.18 -10.64 -10.69
C THR A 297 4.90 -11.59 -9.55
N ILE A 298 3.64 -11.62 -9.11
CA ILE A 298 3.11 -12.64 -8.20
C ILE A 298 2.13 -13.49 -9.00
N VAL A 299 2.41 -14.78 -9.07
CA VAL A 299 1.55 -15.76 -9.74
C VAL A 299 0.67 -16.45 -8.70
N TYR A 300 -0.65 -16.26 -8.82
CA TYR A 300 -1.58 -16.94 -7.94
C TYR A 300 -1.96 -18.30 -8.51
N PRO A 301 -1.83 -19.36 -7.72
CA PRO A 301 -2.21 -20.69 -8.18
C PRO A 301 -3.74 -20.79 -8.34
N LYS A 302 -4.18 -21.58 -9.31
CA LYS A 302 -5.59 -21.93 -9.48
C LYS A 302 -6.05 -22.83 -8.34
N LYS A 303 -7.38 -22.81 -8.05
CA LYS A 303 -7.99 -23.75 -7.11
C LYS A 303 -7.70 -25.18 -7.56
N GLY A 304 -7.28 -26.03 -6.63
CA GLY A 304 -7.00 -27.44 -6.90
C GLY A 304 -5.91 -28.02 -6.01
N LYS A 305 -5.51 -29.23 -6.35
CA LYS A 305 -4.35 -29.89 -5.71
C LYS A 305 -3.11 -29.56 -6.52
N VAL A 306 -2.06 -29.09 -5.84
CA VAL A 306 -0.76 -28.83 -6.45
C VAL A 306 -0.09 -30.18 -6.77
N THR A 307 0.15 -30.45 -8.04
CA THR A 307 0.80 -31.68 -8.49
C THR A 307 2.29 -31.51 -8.71
N PHE A 308 2.72 -30.30 -9.07
CA PHE A 308 4.10 -29.95 -9.35
C PHE A 308 4.36 -28.50 -9.03
N VAL A 309 5.57 -28.19 -8.57
CA VAL A 309 6.08 -26.82 -8.36
C VAL A 309 7.50 -26.81 -8.93
N SER A 310 7.83 -25.80 -9.71
CA SER A 310 9.18 -25.61 -10.23
C SER A 310 10.15 -25.31 -9.08
N ASP A 311 11.35 -25.83 -9.20
CA ASP A 311 12.44 -25.50 -8.27
C ASP A 311 12.86 -24.04 -8.46
N VAL A 312 13.17 -23.38 -7.36
CA VAL A 312 13.64 -21.97 -7.39
C VAL A 312 14.88 -21.81 -8.24
N ASP A 313 15.82 -22.79 -8.15
CA ASP A 313 17.04 -22.76 -8.94
C ASP A 313 16.78 -22.88 -10.46
N GLU A 314 15.70 -23.55 -10.86
CA GLU A 314 15.27 -23.60 -12.26
C GLU A 314 14.68 -22.27 -12.73
N ILE A 315 13.89 -21.63 -11.87
CA ILE A 315 13.30 -20.30 -12.13
C ILE A 315 14.41 -19.25 -12.27
N LEU A 316 15.41 -19.29 -11.40
CA LEU A 316 16.56 -18.37 -11.42
C LEU A 316 17.46 -18.52 -12.67
N LYS A 317 17.36 -19.62 -13.41
CA LYS A 317 18.08 -19.79 -14.69
C LYS A 317 17.40 -19.09 -15.86
N LEU A 318 16.17 -18.64 -15.71
CA LEU A 318 15.47 -17.89 -16.74
C LEU A 318 16.12 -16.52 -16.93
N ASP A 319 16.30 -16.13 -18.20
CA ASP A 319 16.91 -14.85 -18.51
C ASP A 319 16.12 -13.67 -17.91
N GLY A 320 16.84 -12.75 -17.27
CA GLY A 320 16.25 -11.58 -16.61
C GLY A 320 15.70 -11.83 -15.20
N VAL A 321 15.55 -13.06 -14.72
CA VAL A 321 15.13 -13.36 -13.35
C VAL A 321 16.28 -13.11 -12.38
N LYS A 322 16.05 -12.27 -11.37
CA LYS A 322 17.02 -11.92 -10.32
C LYS A 322 16.74 -12.59 -8.98
N SER A 323 15.47 -12.76 -8.66
CA SER A 323 15.01 -13.43 -7.43
C SER A 323 13.69 -14.16 -7.68
N ALA A 324 13.44 -15.22 -6.92
CA ALA A 324 12.20 -15.97 -6.97
C ALA A 324 11.94 -16.61 -5.61
N ASP A 325 10.68 -16.56 -5.17
CA ASP A 325 10.20 -17.20 -3.97
C ASP A 325 9.00 -18.10 -4.31
N VAL A 326 8.94 -19.27 -3.68
CA VAL A 326 7.87 -20.25 -3.89
C VAL A 326 7.27 -20.63 -2.55
N TYR A 327 6.01 -20.26 -2.34
CA TYR A 327 5.29 -20.44 -1.06
C TYR A 327 4.38 -21.65 -1.02
N ILE A 328 4.35 -22.46 -2.07
CA ILE A 328 3.52 -23.68 -2.18
C ILE A 328 4.39 -24.88 -2.49
N LYS A 329 3.90 -26.06 -2.15
CA LYS A 329 4.59 -27.35 -2.45
C LYS A 329 3.65 -28.36 -3.07
N ALA A 330 4.21 -29.33 -3.77
CA ALA A 330 3.45 -30.45 -4.28
C ALA A 330 2.68 -31.16 -3.15
N GLY A 331 1.41 -31.45 -3.40
CA GLY A 331 0.50 -32.02 -2.39
C GLY A 331 -0.43 -31.00 -1.73
N ASP A 332 -0.12 -29.70 -1.75
CA ASP A 332 -0.97 -28.67 -1.17
C ASP A 332 -2.34 -28.62 -1.86
N SER A 333 -3.37 -28.38 -1.06
CA SER A 333 -4.74 -28.17 -1.56
C SER A 333 -5.08 -26.69 -1.47
N LEU A 334 -5.24 -26.04 -2.64
CA LEU A 334 -5.52 -24.63 -2.74
C LEU A 334 -7.03 -24.41 -2.91
N GLY A 335 -7.61 -23.65 -2.02
CA GLY A 335 -9.00 -23.25 -2.03
C GLY A 335 -9.18 -21.91 -2.75
N LEU A 336 -10.45 -21.49 -3.00
CA LEU A 336 -10.75 -20.08 -3.22
C LEU A 336 -10.36 -19.37 -1.92
N GLY A 337 -9.29 -18.58 -1.97
CA GLY A 337 -8.63 -18.06 -0.80
C GLY A 337 -9.60 -17.36 0.16
N LYS A 338 -9.60 -17.82 1.40
CA LYS A 338 -9.84 -16.93 2.54
C LYS A 338 -8.52 -16.21 2.76
N HIS A 339 -8.38 -15.04 2.16
CA HIS A 339 -7.29 -14.13 2.44
C HIS A 339 -7.63 -13.24 3.63
#